data_ed718fbf9890e194c88ad7d29381c1dc
#
_entry.id   ed718fbf9890e194c88ad7d29381c1dc
#
_cell.length_a   1.000
_cell.length_b   1.000
_cell.length_c   1.000
_cell.angle_alpha   90.00
_cell.angle_beta   90.00
_cell.angle_gamma   90.00
#
_symmetry.space_group_name_H-M   'P 1'
#
loop_
_entity.id
_entity.type
_entity.pdbx_description
1 polymer ?
#
loop_
_entity_poly.entity_id
_entity_poly.type
_entity_poly.pdbx_seq_one_letter_code
_entity_poly.pdbx_strand_id
1 'polypeptide(L)'
;MRKRKFAFAASMLAVSTLVLAACSDVEEGGATTDTGGGGTNAAAQCAGDPITIAVNPWVGAEANAAVAQAVMQNEMGCTVELQEINESGQFPAMASGDVDATLEVWPSGHLKDRRDYIEKAGDVVDGGELGITGNIGWFMPSYLVEENPDLATWEGFKENADAFATAETGDKGRFLGADTTYSIFDEAIIASLGLDLEVVYSGSEAASLAALDKAYNSQEPILMYWWTPQWANAKYDLVEVELPAYNEECGAIAAEDPDAAVGYNCDYAEDVLYKAFSAGLETKDPAAFEFFSNFTWTEEDQNAVALSIQEGTDPAEAAQAWIDENADVVEGWLPAPS
;
A
#
# COMPACT_ATOMS: atom_id res chain seq x y z
N MET A 1 -20.14 23.64 -45.38
CA MET A 1 -19.47 23.64 -46.73
C MET A 1 -17.97 23.81 -46.51
N ARG A 2 -17.20 22.86 -46.80
CA ARG A 2 -15.92 22.67 -47.47
C ARG A 2 -15.18 21.46 -46.91
N LYS A 3 -15.35 20.37 -47.63
CA LYS A 3 -14.52 19.16 -47.54
C LYS A 3 -13.15 19.48 -48.15
N ARG A 4 -12.07 19.09 -47.47
CA ARG A 4 -10.77 18.92 -48.13
C ARG A 4 -10.29 17.49 -47.90
N LYS A 5 -10.29 16.74 -48.96
CA LYS A 5 -9.59 15.46 -49.14
C LYS A 5 -8.14 15.78 -49.46
N PHE A 6 -7.21 15.05 -48.86
CA PHE A 6 -5.87 14.86 -49.46
C PHE A 6 -5.51 13.40 -49.49
N ALA A 7 -4.92 13.05 -50.64
CA ALA A 7 -4.75 11.72 -51.15
C ALA A 7 -3.39 11.11 -50.79
N PHE A 8 -3.39 9.79 -50.88
CA PHE A 8 -2.27 8.85 -50.84
C PHE A 8 -1.04 9.26 -51.68
N ALA A 9 0.14 8.90 -51.21
CA ALA A 9 1.26 8.52 -52.06
C ALA A 9 1.99 7.31 -51.41
N ALA A 10 1.88 6.20 -52.06
CA ALA A 10 2.67 4.98 -51.84
C ALA A 10 4.02 5.15 -52.56
N SER A 11 5.09 4.70 -51.95
CA SER A 11 6.35 4.40 -52.62
C SER A 11 6.91 3.09 -52.09
N MET A 12 6.79 2.07 -52.93
CA MET A 12 7.56 0.82 -52.87
C MET A 12 8.97 1.09 -53.41
N LEU A 13 9.97 0.54 -52.75
CA LEU A 13 11.22 0.14 -53.37
C LEU A 13 11.71 -1.15 -52.71
N ALA A 14 11.75 -2.18 -53.54
CA ALA A 14 12.35 -3.49 -53.28
C ALA A 14 13.80 -3.50 -53.77
N VAL A 15 14.50 -4.59 -53.47
CA VAL A 15 15.81 -5.09 -54.02
C VAL A 15 16.91 -5.08 -52.95
N SER A 16 17.68 -6.09 -52.63
CA SER A 16 17.96 -7.43 -53.19
C SER A 16 18.77 -8.24 -52.17
N THR A 17 18.62 -9.53 -52.21
CA THR A 17 19.37 -10.60 -51.58
C THR A 17 20.85 -10.63 -51.94
N LEU A 18 21.73 -10.95 -50.97
CA LEU A 18 22.99 -11.65 -51.25
C LEU A 18 23.28 -12.66 -50.13
N VAL A 19 23.20 -13.92 -50.53
CA VAL A 19 23.65 -15.10 -49.79
C VAL A 19 25.14 -15.25 -50.09
N LEU A 20 25.92 -15.44 -49.05
CA LEU A 20 27.26 -16.05 -49.17
C LEU A 20 27.45 -17.02 -48.02
N ALA A 21 27.37 -18.29 -48.33
CA ALA A 21 27.81 -19.40 -47.52
C ALA A 21 29.34 -19.53 -47.66
N ALA A 22 30.01 -19.71 -46.54
CA ALA A 22 31.35 -20.28 -46.53
C ALA A 22 31.44 -21.21 -45.33
N CYS A 23 31.48 -22.51 -45.63
CA CYS A 23 31.95 -23.55 -44.72
C CYS A 23 33.50 -23.53 -44.69
N SER A 24 34.10 -23.68 -43.55
CA SER A 24 35.39 -24.31 -43.42
C SER A 24 35.51 -25.03 -42.08
N ASP A 25 35.92 -26.27 -42.16
CA ASP A 25 36.10 -27.26 -41.11
C ASP A 25 37.36 -27.02 -40.23
N VAL A 26 37.27 -27.50 -38.97
CA VAL A 26 38.22 -28.25 -38.12
C VAL A 26 39.52 -27.56 -37.69
N GLU A 27 39.75 -27.48 -36.38
CA GLU A 27 40.71 -28.37 -35.66
C GLU A 27 40.57 -28.22 -34.13
N GLU A 28 40.63 -29.34 -33.44
CA GLU A 28 40.77 -29.48 -31.99
C GLU A 28 42.04 -28.83 -31.47
N GLY A 29 41.91 -28.06 -30.38
CA GLY A 29 43.05 -27.56 -29.62
C GLY A 29 42.62 -27.13 -28.25
N GLY A 30 42.73 -28.03 -27.27
CA GLY A 30 42.41 -27.71 -25.89
C GLY A 30 43.32 -26.61 -25.33
N ALA A 31 42.68 -25.60 -24.79
CA ALA A 31 43.28 -24.70 -23.81
C ALA A 31 42.19 -24.38 -22.78
N THR A 32 42.34 -25.00 -21.62
CA THR A 32 41.68 -24.61 -20.39
C THR A 32 42.15 -23.22 -20.01
N THR A 33 41.37 -22.20 -20.32
CA THR A 33 41.47 -20.92 -19.64
C THR A 33 40.43 -20.93 -18.54
N ASP A 34 40.88 -21.18 -17.35
CA ASP A 34 40.22 -20.87 -16.09
C ASP A 34 40.04 -19.33 -16.05
N THR A 35 38.92 -18.82 -16.53
CA THR A 35 38.48 -17.48 -16.23
C THR A 35 37.61 -17.60 -14.98
N GLY A 36 38.23 -17.29 -13.83
CA GLY A 36 37.51 -17.01 -12.62
C GLY A 36 36.48 -15.92 -12.87
N GLY A 37 35.29 -16.33 -13.26
CA GLY A 37 34.08 -15.54 -13.21
C GLY A 37 33.67 -15.52 -11.74
N GLY A 38 33.71 -14.35 -11.11
CA GLY A 38 32.94 -14.11 -9.89
C GLY A 38 31.49 -14.45 -10.22
N GLY A 39 31.01 -15.56 -9.72
CA GLY A 39 29.60 -15.91 -9.81
C GLY A 39 28.83 -14.93 -8.95
N THR A 40 28.21 -13.95 -9.57
CA THR A 40 27.01 -13.37 -9.00
C THR A 40 26.03 -14.53 -8.93
N ASN A 41 25.67 -14.94 -7.70
CA ASN A 41 24.58 -15.90 -7.51
C ASN A 41 23.33 -15.22 -8.08
N ALA A 42 22.92 -15.58 -9.29
CA ALA A 42 21.71 -15.06 -9.84
C ALA A 42 20.53 -15.57 -8.98
N ALA A 43 19.58 -14.71 -8.66
CA ALA A 43 18.37 -15.10 -7.93
C ALA A 43 17.62 -16.22 -8.67
N ALA A 44 16.80 -16.98 -7.96
CA ALA A 44 15.86 -17.91 -8.59
C ALA A 44 14.92 -17.14 -9.53
N GLN A 45 14.67 -17.71 -10.71
CA GLN A 45 13.82 -17.09 -11.72
C GLN A 45 12.36 -17.48 -11.51
N CYS A 46 11.43 -16.58 -11.82
CA CYS A 46 10.01 -16.87 -11.83
C CYS A 46 9.64 -17.97 -12.84
N ALA A 47 8.56 -18.70 -12.56
CA ALA A 47 8.07 -19.81 -13.39
C ALA A 47 7.53 -19.36 -14.75
N GLY A 48 7.21 -18.09 -14.93
CA GLY A 48 6.82 -17.47 -16.19
C GLY A 48 5.33 -17.10 -16.30
N ASP A 49 4.47 -17.59 -15.43
CA ASP A 49 3.09 -17.11 -15.34
C ASP A 49 3.08 -15.69 -14.70
N PRO A 50 2.19 -14.78 -15.14
CA PRO A 50 2.09 -13.45 -14.53
C PRO A 50 1.75 -13.52 -13.04
N ILE A 51 2.43 -12.68 -12.25
CA ILE A 51 2.17 -12.48 -10.82
C ILE A 51 1.38 -11.19 -10.66
N THR A 52 0.23 -11.25 -9.99
CA THR A 52 -0.63 -10.09 -9.75
C THR A 52 -0.50 -9.63 -8.31
N ILE A 53 -0.08 -8.38 -8.09
CA ILE A 53 0.01 -7.75 -6.77
C ILE A 53 -1.18 -6.79 -6.61
N ALA A 54 -1.93 -6.94 -5.52
CA ALA A 54 -2.94 -5.97 -5.10
C ALA A 54 -2.28 -4.66 -4.65
N VAL A 55 -2.83 -3.54 -5.09
CA VAL A 55 -2.42 -2.19 -4.68
C VAL A 55 -3.63 -1.52 -4.04
N ASN A 56 -3.55 -1.31 -2.74
CA ASN A 56 -4.59 -0.59 -2.03
C ASN A 56 -4.48 0.92 -2.32
N PRO A 57 -5.58 1.70 -2.20
CA PRO A 57 -5.65 3.07 -2.69
C PRO A 57 -5.00 4.10 -1.75
N TRP A 58 -3.76 3.82 -1.32
CA TRP A 58 -2.89 4.76 -0.61
C TRP A 58 -1.43 4.61 -1.03
N VAL A 59 -0.68 5.68 -0.88
CA VAL A 59 0.66 5.78 -1.45
C VAL A 59 1.68 4.82 -0.82
N GLY A 60 1.51 4.41 0.44
CA GLY A 60 2.35 3.39 1.09
C GLY A 60 2.25 2.05 0.39
N ALA A 61 1.02 1.59 0.10
CA ALA A 61 0.79 0.35 -0.66
C ALA A 61 1.32 0.44 -2.09
N GLU A 62 1.19 1.60 -2.75
CA GLU A 62 1.75 1.84 -4.07
C GLU A 62 3.29 1.75 -4.04
N ALA A 63 3.94 2.31 -3.02
CA ALA A 63 5.39 2.23 -2.82
C ALA A 63 5.85 0.78 -2.66
N ASN A 64 5.19 -0.02 -1.79
CA ASN A 64 5.48 -1.44 -1.61
C ASN A 64 5.40 -2.20 -2.93
N ALA A 65 4.30 -2.02 -3.66
CA ALA A 65 4.04 -2.73 -4.91
C ALA A 65 5.01 -2.33 -6.01
N ALA A 66 5.35 -1.04 -6.14
CA ALA A 66 6.28 -0.55 -7.15
C ALA A 66 7.70 -1.09 -6.92
N VAL A 67 8.19 -1.12 -5.68
CA VAL A 67 9.50 -1.67 -5.35
C VAL A 67 9.53 -3.18 -5.59
N ALA A 68 8.53 -3.92 -5.10
CA ALA A 68 8.45 -5.35 -5.33
C ALA A 68 8.38 -5.69 -6.82
N GLN A 69 7.56 -4.98 -7.60
CA GLN A 69 7.47 -5.16 -9.05
C GLN A 69 8.83 -4.93 -9.74
N ALA A 70 9.51 -3.82 -9.42
CA ALA A 70 10.78 -3.49 -10.04
C ALA A 70 11.85 -4.55 -9.74
N VAL A 71 11.98 -4.99 -8.49
CA VAL A 71 12.93 -6.04 -8.12
C VAL A 71 12.61 -7.38 -8.80
N MET A 72 11.36 -7.82 -8.75
CA MET A 72 10.95 -9.09 -9.37
C MET A 72 11.17 -9.09 -10.89
N GLN A 73 10.89 -7.97 -11.56
CA GLN A 73 11.11 -7.86 -13.01
C GLN A 73 12.59 -7.84 -13.37
N ASN A 74 13.40 -7.06 -12.64
CA ASN A 74 14.80 -6.81 -12.98
C ASN A 74 15.72 -7.97 -12.56
N GLU A 75 15.50 -8.54 -11.38
CA GLU A 75 16.40 -9.54 -10.77
C GLU A 75 15.91 -10.97 -10.99
N MET A 76 14.60 -11.19 -11.07
CA MET A 76 14.01 -12.53 -11.15
C MET A 76 13.34 -12.82 -12.50
N GLY A 77 13.26 -11.83 -13.41
CA GLY A 77 12.65 -12.00 -14.74
C GLY A 77 11.14 -12.29 -14.72
N CYS A 78 10.46 -11.94 -13.64
CA CYS A 78 9.01 -12.13 -13.52
C CYS A 78 8.22 -11.21 -14.46
N THR A 79 7.03 -11.66 -14.86
CA THR A 79 6.00 -10.75 -15.37
C THR A 79 5.10 -10.37 -14.20
N VAL A 80 5.08 -9.09 -13.81
CA VAL A 80 4.31 -8.61 -12.65
C VAL A 80 3.27 -7.60 -13.10
N GLU A 81 2.03 -7.83 -12.72
CA GLU A 81 0.89 -6.95 -12.94
C GLU A 81 0.45 -6.32 -11.62
N LEU A 82 0.19 -5.02 -11.60
CA LEU A 82 -0.36 -4.31 -10.46
C LEU A 82 -1.86 -4.13 -10.66
N GLN A 83 -2.65 -4.51 -9.67
CA GLN A 83 -4.10 -4.37 -9.70
C GLN A 83 -4.57 -3.49 -8.56
N GLU A 84 -5.09 -2.30 -8.90
CA GLU A 84 -5.78 -1.48 -7.90
C GLU A 84 -7.00 -2.22 -7.36
N ILE A 85 -7.07 -2.31 -6.04
CA ILE A 85 -8.17 -2.96 -5.33
C ILE A 85 -8.39 -2.27 -3.99
N ASN A 86 -9.64 -2.07 -3.61
CA ASN A 86 -9.95 -1.56 -2.28
C ASN A 86 -9.68 -2.62 -1.22
N GLU A 87 -9.51 -2.18 0.00
CA GLU A 87 -9.10 -3.02 1.13
C GLU A 87 -10.06 -4.21 1.36
N SER A 88 -11.37 -3.97 1.28
CA SER A 88 -12.39 -5.02 1.47
C SER A 88 -12.39 -6.09 0.37
N GLY A 89 -11.83 -5.81 -0.80
CA GLY A 89 -11.79 -6.74 -1.94
C GLY A 89 -10.56 -7.65 -1.97
N GLN A 90 -9.49 -7.33 -1.25
CA GLN A 90 -8.20 -8.01 -1.39
C GLN A 90 -8.23 -9.49 -0.96
N PHE A 91 -8.84 -9.81 0.18
CA PHE A 91 -8.94 -11.21 0.66
C PHE A 91 -9.79 -12.10 -0.26
N PRO A 92 -11.01 -11.70 -0.67
CA PRO A 92 -11.76 -12.44 -1.68
C PRO A 92 -11.01 -12.65 -2.99
N ALA A 93 -10.25 -11.66 -3.48
CA ALA A 93 -9.49 -11.76 -4.72
C ALA A 93 -8.31 -12.74 -4.58
N MET A 94 -7.59 -12.73 -3.44
CA MET A 94 -6.56 -13.74 -3.16
C MET A 94 -7.13 -15.13 -3.02
N ALA A 95 -8.27 -15.28 -2.33
CA ALA A 95 -8.92 -16.56 -2.15
C ALA A 95 -9.42 -17.18 -3.46
N SER A 96 -9.85 -16.35 -4.44
CA SER A 96 -10.21 -16.81 -5.79
C SER A 96 -9.01 -17.07 -6.69
N GLY A 97 -7.83 -16.55 -6.35
CA GLY A 97 -6.62 -16.58 -7.18
C GLY A 97 -6.59 -15.53 -8.28
N ASP A 98 -7.45 -14.50 -8.21
CA ASP A 98 -7.43 -13.36 -9.13
C ASP A 98 -6.25 -12.41 -8.81
N VAL A 99 -5.80 -12.41 -7.55
CA VAL A 99 -4.63 -11.71 -7.04
C VAL A 99 -3.72 -12.70 -6.32
N ASP A 100 -2.42 -12.61 -6.53
CA ASP A 100 -1.43 -13.50 -5.93
C ASP A 100 -0.97 -13.02 -4.55
N ALA A 101 -0.78 -11.72 -4.37
CA ALA A 101 -0.27 -11.15 -3.13
C ALA A 101 -0.80 -9.73 -2.86
N THR A 102 -0.90 -9.40 -1.57
CA THR A 102 -0.92 -8.03 -1.05
C THR A 102 0.26 -7.86 -0.10
N LEU A 103 0.93 -6.71 -0.16
CA LEU A 103 2.14 -6.47 0.62
C LEU A 103 1.90 -5.62 1.87
N GLU A 104 0.68 -5.12 2.05
CA GLU A 104 0.34 -4.28 3.18
C GLU A 104 -1.08 -4.59 3.67
N VAL A 105 -1.17 -5.29 4.79
CA VAL A 105 -2.43 -5.55 5.48
C VAL A 105 -2.36 -4.93 6.87
N TRP A 106 -3.37 -4.16 7.20
CA TRP A 106 -3.59 -3.55 8.51
C TRP A 106 -4.49 -4.46 9.36
N PRO A 107 -3.92 -5.18 10.33
CA PRO A 107 -4.65 -6.24 11.05
C PRO A 107 -5.95 -5.79 11.69
N SER A 108 -6.02 -4.58 12.25
CA SER A 108 -7.19 -4.08 12.98
C SER A 108 -8.45 -4.00 12.12
N GLY A 109 -8.29 -3.67 10.83
CA GLY A 109 -9.39 -3.65 9.84
C GLY A 109 -9.76 -5.04 9.31
N HIS A 110 -8.93 -6.06 9.50
CA HIS A 110 -9.06 -7.36 8.87
C HIS A 110 -9.15 -8.57 9.82
N LEU A 111 -9.53 -8.36 11.07
CA LEU A 111 -9.66 -9.45 12.05
C LEU A 111 -10.64 -10.55 11.57
N LYS A 112 -11.74 -10.14 10.95
CA LYS A 112 -12.72 -11.07 10.37
C LYS A 112 -12.16 -11.80 9.16
N ASP A 113 -11.50 -11.10 8.26
CA ASP A 113 -10.92 -11.70 7.04
C ASP A 113 -9.80 -12.67 7.39
N ARG A 114 -8.90 -12.29 8.30
CA ARG A 114 -7.86 -13.18 8.82
C ARG A 114 -8.47 -14.47 9.35
N ARG A 115 -9.49 -14.38 10.20
CA ARG A 115 -10.20 -15.54 10.74
C ARG A 115 -10.84 -16.39 9.64
N ASP A 116 -11.52 -15.77 8.69
CA ASP A 116 -12.35 -16.50 7.72
C ASP A 116 -11.51 -17.08 6.56
N TYR A 117 -10.53 -16.35 6.03
CA TYR A 117 -9.72 -16.75 4.86
C TYR A 117 -8.40 -17.44 5.23
N ILE A 118 -7.72 -17.00 6.32
CA ILE A 118 -6.45 -17.60 6.73
C ILE A 118 -6.67 -18.77 7.68
N GLU A 119 -7.38 -18.53 8.81
CA GLU A 119 -7.45 -19.51 9.90
C GLU A 119 -8.46 -20.65 9.63
N LYS A 120 -9.60 -20.34 8.99
CA LYS A 120 -10.67 -21.34 8.74
C LYS A 120 -10.59 -21.96 7.36
N ALA A 121 -10.57 -21.16 6.30
CA ALA A 121 -10.60 -21.67 4.93
C ALA A 121 -9.21 -22.11 4.46
N GLY A 122 -8.16 -21.37 4.80
CA GLY A 122 -6.81 -21.62 4.33
C GLY A 122 -6.61 -21.27 2.85
N ASP A 123 -7.49 -20.41 2.30
CA ASP A 123 -7.42 -19.96 0.92
C ASP A 123 -6.42 -18.80 0.75
N VAL A 124 -6.06 -18.16 1.86
CA VAL A 124 -5.04 -17.10 1.95
C VAL A 124 -4.00 -17.50 3.00
N VAL A 125 -2.75 -17.19 2.74
CA VAL A 125 -1.60 -17.47 3.62
C VAL A 125 -1.12 -16.17 4.24
N ASP A 126 -0.79 -16.21 5.53
CA ASP A 126 -0.04 -15.15 6.21
C ASP A 126 1.40 -15.15 5.70
N GLY A 127 1.80 -14.08 5.02
CA GLY A 127 3.11 -13.94 4.39
C GLY A 127 4.20 -13.37 5.32
N GLY A 128 3.89 -13.21 6.62
CA GLY A 128 4.81 -12.64 7.60
C GLY A 128 4.81 -11.11 7.64
N GLU A 129 5.49 -10.58 8.63
CA GLU A 129 5.54 -9.14 8.88
C GLU A 129 6.18 -8.36 7.73
N LEU A 130 5.64 -7.16 7.43
CA LEU A 130 6.23 -6.23 6.46
C LEU A 130 7.48 -5.54 7.03
N GLY A 131 7.58 -5.44 8.35
CA GLY A 131 8.65 -4.72 9.05
C GLY A 131 8.23 -3.32 9.54
N ILE A 132 6.96 -2.99 9.41
CA ILE A 132 6.36 -1.70 9.76
C ILE A 132 5.29 -1.93 10.82
N THR A 133 5.29 -1.07 11.84
CA THR A 133 4.20 -0.99 12.82
C THR A 133 3.39 0.27 12.56
N GLY A 134 2.10 0.10 12.34
CA GLY A 134 1.16 1.18 12.07
C GLY A 134 0.31 1.53 13.27
N ASN A 135 -0.13 2.78 13.32
CA ASN A 135 -1.12 3.28 14.25
C ASN A 135 -2.16 4.11 13.50
N ILE A 136 -3.41 3.72 13.62
CA ILE A 136 -4.56 4.46 13.10
C ILE A 136 -5.15 5.26 14.26
N GLY A 137 -5.66 6.46 13.98
CA GLY A 137 -6.28 7.27 15.02
C GLY A 137 -7.00 8.50 14.48
N TRP A 138 -7.41 9.34 15.41
CA TRP A 138 -7.97 10.65 15.12
C TRP A 138 -6.91 11.72 15.26
N PHE A 139 -6.64 12.43 14.19
CA PHE A 139 -5.57 13.42 14.15
C PHE A 139 -6.11 14.82 13.83
N MET A 140 -5.40 15.83 14.36
CA MET A 140 -5.63 17.23 14.06
C MET A 140 -4.32 18.01 14.07
N PRO A 141 -4.25 19.20 13.45
CA PRO A 141 -3.07 20.07 13.54
C PRO A 141 -2.79 20.51 14.98
N SER A 142 -1.50 20.53 15.36
CA SER A 142 -1.04 20.86 16.72
C SER A 142 -1.48 22.24 17.22
N TYR A 143 -1.63 23.23 16.30
CA TYR A 143 -2.08 24.57 16.69
C TYR A 143 -3.46 24.57 17.36
N LEU A 144 -4.33 23.57 17.08
CA LEU A 144 -5.64 23.45 17.73
C LEU A 144 -5.53 23.07 19.20
N VAL A 145 -4.59 22.17 19.53
CA VAL A 145 -4.32 21.79 20.92
C VAL A 145 -3.56 22.88 21.67
N GLU A 146 -2.71 23.65 20.96
CA GLU A 146 -2.05 24.82 21.55
C GLU A 146 -3.07 25.91 21.93
N GLU A 147 -4.12 26.10 21.13
CA GLU A 147 -5.21 27.04 21.43
C GLU A 147 -6.17 26.51 22.48
N ASN A 148 -6.52 25.23 22.40
CA ASN A 148 -7.41 24.57 23.35
C ASN A 148 -6.88 23.18 23.73
N PRO A 149 -6.14 23.06 24.85
CA PRO A 149 -5.57 21.78 25.29
C PRO A 149 -6.58 20.66 25.59
N ASP A 150 -7.86 20.99 25.81
CA ASP A 150 -8.90 19.99 26.06
C ASP A 150 -9.15 19.12 24.83
N LEU A 151 -8.82 19.62 23.62
CA LEU A 151 -8.95 18.87 22.36
C LEU A 151 -7.95 17.71 22.23
N ALA A 152 -6.93 17.62 23.09
CA ALA A 152 -6.00 16.50 23.07
C ALA A 152 -6.66 15.16 23.44
N THR A 153 -7.86 15.16 24.04
CA THR A 153 -8.60 13.97 24.43
C THR A 153 -10.03 13.98 23.90
N TRP A 154 -10.62 12.80 23.77
CA TRP A 154 -12.00 12.66 23.29
C TRP A 154 -13.05 13.36 24.17
N GLU A 155 -12.80 13.47 25.48
CA GLU A 155 -13.69 14.18 26.39
C GLU A 155 -13.84 15.65 26.04
N GLY A 156 -12.77 16.28 25.54
CA GLY A 156 -12.81 17.68 25.12
C GLY A 156 -13.78 17.96 23.99
N PHE A 157 -14.03 16.97 23.13
CA PHE A 157 -15.01 17.12 22.04
C PHE A 157 -16.47 17.15 22.49
N LYS A 158 -16.77 16.72 23.72
CA LYS A 158 -18.14 16.85 24.25
C LYS A 158 -18.61 18.28 24.39
N GLU A 159 -17.68 19.22 24.60
CA GLU A 159 -17.97 20.64 24.80
C GLU A 159 -17.46 21.52 23.66
N ASN A 160 -16.62 20.98 22.76
CA ASN A 160 -15.93 21.75 21.72
C ASN A 160 -16.13 21.20 20.28
N ALA A 161 -17.06 20.26 20.10
CA ALA A 161 -17.31 19.68 18.76
C ALA A 161 -17.76 20.74 17.74
N ASP A 162 -18.53 21.75 18.18
CA ASP A 162 -19.04 22.83 17.34
C ASP A 162 -17.93 23.69 16.70
N ALA A 163 -16.73 23.71 17.26
CA ALA A 163 -15.57 24.37 16.65
C ALA A 163 -15.19 23.73 15.29
N PHE A 164 -15.55 22.49 15.06
CA PHE A 164 -15.31 21.74 13.82
C PHE A 164 -16.55 21.74 12.89
N ALA A 165 -17.61 22.47 13.22
CA ALA A 165 -18.83 22.52 12.42
C ALA A 165 -18.59 23.13 11.04
N THR A 166 -19.28 22.58 10.04
CA THR A 166 -19.19 23.04 8.65
C THR A 166 -20.59 23.28 8.08
N ALA A 167 -20.66 23.88 6.89
CA ALA A 167 -21.95 24.06 6.21
C ALA A 167 -22.63 22.72 5.87
N GLU A 168 -21.88 21.63 5.80
CA GLU A 168 -22.38 20.29 5.50
C GLU A 168 -22.96 19.62 6.75
N THR A 169 -22.31 19.77 7.91
CA THR A 169 -22.69 19.11 9.17
C THR A 169 -23.66 19.96 10.04
N GLY A 170 -23.89 21.22 9.65
CA GLY A 170 -24.77 22.13 10.40
C GLY A 170 -24.19 22.48 11.77
N ASP A 171 -24.90 22.09 12.84
CA ASP A 171 -24.48 22.40 14.22
C ASP A 171 -23.52 21.35 14.79
N LYS A 172 -23.30 20.22 14.10
CA LYS A 172 -22.36 19.18 14.54
C LYS A 172 -20.95 19.44 14.04
N GLY A 173 -19.96 19.07 14.84
CA GLY A 173 -18.58 19.06 14.37
C GLY A 173 -18.36 18.05 13.26
N ARG A 174 -17.58 18.40 12.24
CA ARG A 174 -17.18 17.46 11.19
C ARG A 174 -16.00 16.61 11.68
N PHE A 175 -16.16 15.30 11.62
CA PHE A 175 -15.05 14.35 11.56
C PHE A 175 -14.82 13.95 10.10
N LEU A 176 -13.64 14.19 9.56
CA LEU A 176 -13.27 13.82 8.20
C LEU A 176 -12.81 12.36 8.17
N GLY A 177 -13.72 11.45 7.85
CA GLY A 177 -13.38 10.06 7.54
C GLY A 177 -12.62 9.97 6.21
N ALA A 178 -11.86 8.91 6.03
CA ALA A 178 -11.14 8.68 4.78
C ALA A 178 -12.02 7.95 3.74
N ASP A 179 -11.62 6.77 3.26
CA ASP A 179 -12.47 5.92 2.43
C ASP A 179 -13.31 4.98 3.31
N THR A 180 -14.54 4.72 2.91
CA THR A 180 -15.47 3.86 3.66
C THR A 180 -15.04 2.40 3.76
N THR A 181 -14.04 1.97 2.99
CA THR A 181 -13.54 0.59 3.03
C THR A 181 -12.51 0.36 4.15
N TYR A 182 -11.95 1.43 4.75
CA TYR A 182 -10.98 1.31 5.84
C TYR A 182 -11.22 2.28 7.02
N SER A 183 -11.89 3.42 6.85
CA SER A 183 -12.33 4.31 7.94
C SER A 183 -13.70 3.80 8.45
N ILE A 184 -13.70 2.69 9.18
CA ILE A 184 -14.91 1.89 9.47
C ILE A 184 -15.42 1.98 10.90
N PHE A 185 -14.59 2.41 11.87
CA PHE A 185 -14.97 2.44 13.30
C PHE A 185 -15.43 3.81 13.79
N ASP A 186 -15.18 4.89 13.05
CA ASP A 186 -15.36 6.27 13.51
C ASP A 186 -16.80 6.60 13.89
N GLU A 187 -17.78 6.17 13.11
CA GLU A 187 -19.20 6.37 13.42
C GLU A 187 -19.59 5.66 14.74
N ALA A 188 -19.07 4.46 14.94
CA ALA A 188 -19.33 3.68 16.16
C ALA A 188 -18.67 4.31 17.39
N ILE A 189 -17.44 4.80 17.28
CA ILE A 189 -16.73 5.53 18.33
C ILE A 189 -17.50 6.79 18.70
N ILE A 190 -17.86 7.63 17.73
CA ILE A 190 -18.63 8.86 17.92
C ILE A 190 -19.94 8.57 18.65
N ALA A 191 -20.69 7.58 18.18
CA ALA A 191 -21.98 7.20 18.74
C ALA A 191 -21.83 6.65 20.18
N SER A 192 -20.86 5.77 20.41
CA SER A 192 -20.65 5.12 21.71
C SER A 192 -20.13 6.08 22.77
N LEU A 193 -19.29 7.04 22.39
CA LEU A 193 -18.78 8.09 23.30
C LEU A 193 -19.77 9.26 23.47
N GLY A 194 -20.82 9.32 22.65
CA GLY A 194 -21.84 10.37 22.68
C GLY A 194 -21.31 11.73 22.29
N LEU A 195 -20.45 11.78 21.27
CA LEU A 195 -19.87 13.01 20.73
C LEU A 195 -20.83 13.66 19.70
N ASP A 196 -20.89 14.98 19.71
CA ASP A 196 -21.70 15.73 18.73
C ASP A 196 -20.91 16.00 17.44
N LEU A 197 -20.37 14.90 16.89
CA LEU A 197 -19.64 14.87 15.62
C LEU A 197 -20.45 14.14 14.55
N GLU A 198 -20.16 14.45 13.29
CA GLU A 198 -20.72 13.77 12.11
C GLU A 198 -19.59 13.39 11.17
N VAL A 199 -19.53 12.12 10.77
CA VAL A 199 -18.52 11.63 9.83
C VAL A 199 -18.88 12.09 8.42
N VAL A 200 -17.92 12.74 7.76
CA VAL A 200 -17.99 13.11 6.36
C VAL A 200 -16.79 12.45 5.68
N TYR A 201 -17.06 11.51 4.80
CA TYR A 201 -15.99 10.76 4.15
C TYR A 201 -15.37 11.54 3.00
N SER A 202 -14.04 11.65 2.98
CA SER A 202 -13.28 12.25 1.88
C SER A 202 -13.27 11.37 0.62
N GLY A 203 -13.36 10.05 0.81
CA GLY A 203 -13.39 9.04 -0.23
C GLY A 203 -12.02 8.62 -0.78
N SER A 204 -10.92 9.25 -0.34
CA SER A 204 -9.56 8.83 -0.70
C SER A 204 -8.50 9.53 0.15
N GLU A 205 -7.30 8.93 0.25
CA GLU A 205 -6.13 9.56 0.87
C GLU A 205 -5.82 10.94 0.24
N ALA A 206 -5.83 11.03 -1.08
CA ALA A 206 -5.56 12.28 -1.79
C ALA A 206 -6.55 13.40 -1.43
N ALA A 207 -7.83 13.05 -1.24
CA ALA A 207 -8.84 14.03 -0.82
C ALA A 207 -8.67 14.43 0.65
N SER A 208 -8.29 13.49 1.53
CA SER A 208 -7.95 13.78 2.93
C SER A 208 -6.74 14.72 3.01
N LEU A 209 -5.67 14.44 2.25
CA LEU A 209 -4.48 15.29 2.14
C LEU A 209 -4.81 16.71 1.64
N ALA A 210 -5.65 16.82 0.62
CA ALA A 210 -6.07 18.13 0.11
C ALA A 210 -6.88 18.93 1.14
N ALA A 211 -7.73 18.26 1.93
CA ALA A 211 -8.46 18.88 3.01
C ALA A 211 -7.55 19.33 4.15
N LEU A 212 -6.58 18.48 4.52
CA LEU A 212 -5.57 18.80 5.51
C LEU A 212 -4.72 20.00 5.08
N ASP A 213 -4.18 19.98 3.84
CA ASP A 213 -3.34 21.07 3.30
C ASP A 213 -4.08 22.40 3.34
N LYS A 214 -5.36 22.40 2.91
CA LYS A 214 -6.20 23.59 2.96
C LYS A 214 -6.39 24.09 4.39
N ALA A 215 -6.79 23.23 5.32
CA ALA A 215 -7.02 23.59 6.71
C ALA A 215 -5.73 24.10 7.38
N TYR A 216 -4.63 23.38 7.19
CA TYR A 216 -3.33 23.71 7.77
C TYR A 216 -2.81 25.08 7.31
N ASN A 217 -2.88 25.36 6.00
CA ASN A 217 -2.45 26.64 5.43
C ASN A 217 -3.34 27.81 5.84
N SER A 218 -4.60 27.56 6.15
CA SER A 218 -5.58 28.60 6.59
C SER A 218 -5.72 28.67 8.10
N GLN A 219 -5.09 27.77 8.84
CA GLN A 219 -5.27 27.57 10.29
C GLN A 219 -6.74 27.36 10.68
N GLU A 220 -7.46 26.62 9.82
CA GLU A 220 -8.86 26.22 10.04
C GLU A 220 -8.93 24.92 10.84
N PRO A 221 -9.96 24.69 11.67
CA PRO A 221 -10.14 23.43 12.38
C PRO A 221 -10.38 22.26 11.42
N ILE A 222 -9.66 21.17 11.65
CA ILE A 222 -9.88 19.87 11.01
C ILE A 222 -9.59 18.77 12.02
N LEU A 223 -10.50 17.81 12.14
CA LEU A 223 -10.34 16.55 12.85
C LEU A 223 -10.55 15.44 11.84
N MET A 224 -9.64 14.46 11.74
CA MET A 224 -9.66 13.48 10.66
C MET A 224 -9.16 12.12 11.09
N TYR A 225 -9.66 11.08 10.42
CA TYR A 225 -9.03 9.77 10.36
C TYR A 225 -7.66 9.90 9.71
N TRP A 226 -6.64 9.39 10.36
CA TRP A 226 -5.28 9.40 9.84
C TRP A 226 -4.47 8.24 10.40
N TRP A 227 -3.24 8.08 9.94
CA TRP A 227 -2.37 7.00 10.39
C TRP A 227 -0.89 7.38 10.37
N THR A 228 -0.10 6.54 11.05
CA THR A 228 1.35 6.50 10.99
C THR A 228 1.80 5.06 10.71
N PRO A 229 2.88 4.83 9.92
CA PRO A 229 3.65 5.82 9.20
C PRO A 229 2.91 6.39 8.00
N GLN A 230 3.17 7.67 7.72
CA GLN A 230 2.68 8.34 6.53
C GLN A 230 3.58 9.56 6.26
N TRP A 231 4.09 9.71 5.05
CA TRP A 231 5.05 10.75 4.68
C TRP A 231 4.62 12.17 5.08
N ALA A 232 3.33 12.46 5.06
CA ALA A 232 2.79 13.79 5.39
C ALA A 232 2.99 14.16 6.87
N ASN A 233 3.21 13.18 7.76
CA ASN A 233 3.51 13.44 9.17
C ASN A 233 4.85 14.18 9.36
N ALA A 234 5.75 14.10 8.36
CA ALA A 234 6.96 14.91 8.34
C ALA A 234 6.72 16.36 7.87
N LYS A 235 5.62 16.61 7.14
CA LYS A 235 5.25 17.93 6.59
C LYS A 235 4.32 18.72 7.52
N TYR A 236 3.36 18.03 8.13
CA TYR A 236 2.35 18.63 8.99
C TYR A 236 2.58 18.22 10.44
N ASP A 237 2.60 19.19 11.34
CA ASP A 237 2.67 18.95 12.78
C ASP A 237 1.25 18.57 13.27
N LEU A 238 1.02 17.28 13.44
CA LEU A 238 -0.26 16.69 13.81
C LEU A 238 -0.18 16.11 15.22
N VAL A 239 -1.28 16.20 15.94
CA VAL A 239 -1.48 15.59 17.24
C VAL A 239 -2.59 14.57 17.12
N GLU A 240 -2.35 13.39 17.67
CA GLU A 240 -3.35 12.35 17.83
C GLU A 240 -4.22 12.64 19.04
N VAL A 241 -5.53 12.45 18.90
CA VAL A 241 -6.51 12.58 19.98
C VAL A 241 -6.47 11.32 20.82
N GLU A 242 -6.26 11.46 22.12
CA GLU A 242 -6.33 10.33 23.06
C GLU A 242 -7.78 9.82 23.15
N LEU A 243 -8.04 8.64 22.59
CA LEU A 243 -9.29 7.90 22.71
C LEU A 243 -9.23 6.94 23.91
N PRO A 244 -10.36 6.33 24.34
CA PRO A 244 -10.32 5.27 25.36
C PRO A 244 -9.44 4.11 24.88
N ALA A 245 -8.52 3.66 25.73
CA ALA A 245 -7.54 2.65 25.34
C ALA A 245 -8.19 1.39 24.74
N TYR A 246 -7.57 0.87 23.68
CA TYR A 246 -7.98 -0.40 23.06
C TYR A 246 -8.04 -1.54 24.09
N ASN A 247 -9.02 -2.42 23.93
CA ASN A 247 -9.21 -3.59 24.77
C ASN A 247 -9.80 -4.78 24.01
N GLU A 248 -9.79 -5.97 24.65
CA GLU A 248 -10.26 -7.21 24.04
C GLU A 248 -11.75 -7.18 23.63
N GLU A 249 -12.59 -6.38 24.29
CA GLU A 249 -14.01 -6.26 23.94
C GLU A 249 -14.17 -5.56 22.59
N CYS A 250 -13.43 -4.48 22.35
CA CYS A 250 -13.37 -3.81 21.05
C CYS A 250 -12.85 -4.74 19.95
N GLY A 251 -11.78 -5.50 20.24
CA GLY A 251 -11.26 -6.48 19.29
C GLY A 251 -12.29 -7.56 18.92
N ALA A 252 -13.08 -8.02 19.89
CA ALA A 252 -14.14 -8.99 19.65
C ALA A 252 -15.26 -8.41 18.75
N ILE A 253 -15.66 -7.14 18.98
CA ILE A 253 -16.64 -6.44 18.16
C ILE A 253 -16.14 -6.32 16.73
N ALA A 254 -14.90 -5.84 16.53
CA ALA A 254 -14.29 -5.69 15.21
C ALA A 254 -14.15 -7.03 14.45
N ALA A 255 -13.85 -8.12 15.17
CA ALA A 255 -13.73 -9.45 14.58
C ALA A 255 -15.06 -10.06 14.18
N GLU A 256 -16.18 -9.68 14.81
CA GLU A 256 -17.51 -10.21 14.52
C GLU A 256 -18.14 -9.51 13.31
N ASP A 257 -18.24 -8.20 13.35
CA ASP A 257 -18.85 -7.38 12.29
C ASP A 257 -18.18 -6.00 12.24
N PRO A 258 -17.09 -5.86 11.49
CA PRO A 258 -16.38 -4.60 11.38
C PRO A 258 -17.23 -3.48 10.75
N ASP A 259 -18.15 -3.83 9.84
CA ASP A 259 -18.99 -2.84 9.14
C ASP A 259 -20.06 -2.23 10.05
N ALA A 260 -20.55 -3.00 11.02
CA ALA A 260 -21.52 -2.49 11.99
C ALA A 260 -20.85 -1.91 13.23
N ALA A 261 -19.81 -2.55 13.73
CA ALA A 261 -18.99 -2.22 14.90
C ALA A 261 -19.77 -1.66 16.13
N VAL A 262 -21.03 -2.06 16.30
CA VAL A 262 -21.94 -1.50 17.31
C VAL A 262 -21.37 -1.70 18.71
N GLY A 263 -21.17 -0.59 19.42
CA GLY A 263 -20.60 -0.59 20.78
C GLY A 263 -19.08 -0.46 20.80
N TYR A 264 -18.41 -0.38 19.66
CA TYR A 264 -16.98 -0.06 19.61
C TYR A 264 -16.76 1.35 20.17
N ASN A 265 -15.96 1.44 21.22
CA ASN A 265 -15.80 2.68 21.98
C ASN A 265 -14.35 2.90 22.44
N CYS A 266 -13.42 2.26 21.78
CA CYS A 266 -12.00 2.27 22.06
C CYS A 266 -11.23 2.98 20.95
N ASP A 267 -9.96 3.24 21.21
CA ASP A 267 -8.95 3.54 20.22
C ASP A 267 -8.73 2.35 19.27
N TYR A 268 -8.01 2.59 18.20
CA TYR A 268 -7.55 1.54 17.31
C TYR A 268 -6.46 0.69 17.97
N ALA A 269 -6.32 -0.55 17.52
CA ALA A 269 -5.19 -1.38 17.92
C ALA A 269 -3.91 -0.91 17.23
N GLU A 270 -2.77 -1.13 17.86
CA GLU A 270 -1.48 -1.05 17.17
C GLU A 270 -1.41 -2.17 16.12
N ASP A 271 -1.06 -1.83 14.88
CA ASP A 271 -1.02 -2.74 13.75
C ASP A 271 0.41 -3.11 13.37
N VAL A 272 0.84 -4.35 13.64
CA VAL A 272 2.04 -4.90 13.01
C VAL A 272 1.65 -5.33 11.60
N LEU A 273 2.03 -4.51 10.60
CA LEU A 273 1.64 -4.73 9.21
C LEU A 273 2.22 -6.03 8.68
N TYR A 274 1.42 -6.77 7.92
CA TYR A 274 1.84 -8.05 7.36
C TYR A 274 1.47 -8.17 5.89
N LYS A 275 2.08 -9.15 5.22
CA LYS A 275 1.81 -9.53 3.83
C LYS A 275 0.86 -10.71 3.81
N ALA A 276 0.02 -10.81 2.79
CA ALA A 276 -0.85 -11.96 2.59
C ALA A 276 -0.80 -12.43 1.13
N PHE A 277 -0.92 -13.74 0.94
CA PHE A 277 -0.78 -14.38 -0.36
C PHE A 277 -1.94 -15.34 -0.64
N SER A 278 -2.30 -15.49 -1.90
CA SER A 278 -3.12 -16.61 -2.34
C SER A 278 -2.46 -17.94 -1.96
N ALA A 279 -3.19 -18.88 -1.40
CA ALA A 279 -2.67 -20.22 -1.06
C ALA A 279 -2.11 -20.97 -2.29
N GLY A 280 -2.51 -20.57 -3.50
CA GLY A 280 -2.02 -21.15 -4.75
C GLY A 280 -0.63 -20.64 -5.17
N LEU A 281 -0.15 -19.52 -4.61
CA LEU A 281 1.07 -18.85 -5.06
C LEU A 281 2.32 -19.74 -4.94
N GLU A 282 2.50 -20.45 -3.83
CA GLU A 282 3.66 -21.33 -3.62
C GLU A 282 3.76 -22.41 -4.70
N THR A 283 2.63 -22.91 -5.17
CA THR A 283 2.59 -23.92 -6.26
C THR A 283 2.74 -23.27 -7.63
N LYS A 284 2.16 -22.08 -7.84
CA LYS A 284 2.20 -21.32 -9.09
C LYS A 284 3.63 -20.84 -9.38
N ASP A 285 4.26 -20.23 -8.38
CA ASP A 285 5.61 -19.67 -8.49
C ASP A 285 6.33 -19.68 -7.14
N PRO A 286 7.09 -20.74 -6.84
CA PRO A 286 7.84 -20.85 -5.56
C PRO A 286 8.84 -19.71 -5.34
N ALA A 287 9.47 -19.20 -6.43
CA ALA A 287 10.43 -18.11 -6.31
C ALA A 287 9.75 -16.80 -5.93
N ALA A 288 8.59 -16.49 -6.53
CA ALA A 288 7.78 -15.34 -6.15
C ALA A 288 7.27 -15.44 -4.70
N PHE A 289 6.85 -16.64 -4.28
CA PHE A 289 6.42 -16.88 -2.90
C PHE A 289 7.56 -16.62 -1.90
N GLU A 290 8.77 -17.12 -2.18
CA GLU A 290 9.93 -16.90 -1.32
C GLU A 290 10.34 -15.42 -1.29
N PHE A 291 10.35 -14.75 -2.45
CA PHE A 291 10.61 -13.32 -2.54
C PHE A 291 9.63 -12.51 -1.66
N PHE A 292 8.34 -12.70 -1.83
CA PHE A 292 7.35 -11.98 -1.02
C PHE A 292 7.46 -12.31 0.48
N SER A 293 7.80 -13.54 0.83
CA SER A 293 8.01 -13.93 2.23
C SER A 293 9.20 -13.19 2.85
N ASN A 294 10.26 -12.97 2.08
CA ASN A 294 11.46 -12.26 2.49
C ASN A 294 11.32 -10.74 2.44
N PHE A 295 10.38 -10.22 1.63
CA PHE A 295 10.19 -8.78 1.46
C PHE A 295 9.86 -8.11 2.80
N THR A 296 10.75 -7.26 3.26
CA THR A 296 10.61 -6.50 4.51
C THR A 296 11.47 -5.26 4.43
N TRP A 297 10.98 -4.14 4.91
CA TRP A 297 11.73 -2.89 4.94
C TRP A 297 11.29 -2.01 6.12
N THR A 298 11.89 -0.86 6.27
CA THR A 298 11.57 0.05 7.37
C THR A 298 10.50 1.07 6.98
N GLU A 299 9.89 1.67 7.99
CA GLU A 299 9.01 2.81 7.83
C GLU A 299 9.68 3.97 7.06
N GLU A 300 10.98 4.23 7.34
CA GLU A 300 11.73 5.29 6.67
C GLU A 300 11.86 5.01 5.18
N ASP A 301 12.13 3.75 4.80
CA ASP A 301 12.24 3.32 3.40
C ASP A 301 10.91 3.50 2.65
N GLN A 302 9.81 3.01 3.23
CA GLN A 302 8.48 3.16 2.63
C GLN A 302 8.12 4.63 2.45
N ASN A 303 8.29 5.44 3.49
CA ASN A 303 7.97 6.86 3.45
C ASN A 303 8.82 7.63 2.44
N ALA A 304 10.09 7.26 2.23
CA ALA A 304 10.96 7.89 1.24
C ALA A 304 10.43 7.66 -0.19
N VAL A 305 10.05 6.43 -0.54
CA VAL A 305 9.47 6.10 -1.85
C VAL A 305 8.10 6.74 -2.01
N ALA A 306 7.23 6.64 -0.99
CA ALA A 306 5.89 7.22 -0.97
C ALA A 306 5.94 8.75 -1.18
N LEU A 307 6.85 9.45 -0.51
CA LEU A 307 7.05 10.89 -0.68
C LEU A 307 7.45 11.23 -2.13
N SER A 308 8.40 10.49 -2.70
CA SER A 308 8.84 10.69 -4.09
C SER A 308 7.69 10.54 -5.08
N ILE A 309 6.84 9.52 -4.91
CA ILE A 309 5.63 9.32 -5.72
C ILE A 309 4.66 10.49 -5.53
N GLN A 310 4.42 10.91 -4.30
CA GLN A 310 3.52 12.01 -3.99
C GLN A 310 3.99 13.35 -4.54
N GLU A 311 5.29 13.57 -4.67
CA GLU A 311 5.88 14.75 -5.32
C GLU A 311 5.82 14.69 -6.85
N GLY A 312 5.30 13.62 -7.42
CA GLY A 312 5.01 13.44 -8.84
C GLY A 312 6.08 12.67 -9.62
N THR A 313 6.98 11.96 -8.93
CA THR A 313 7.86 10.98 -9.57
C THR A 313 7.02 9.77 -9.98
N ASP A 314 7.29 9.21 -11.15
CA ASP A 314 6.67 7.95 -11.57
C ASP A 314 7.00 6.84 -10.57
N PRO A 315 6.03 6.00 -10.13
CA PRO A 315 6.26 4.97 -9.13
C PRO A 315 7.41 4.02 -9.47
N ALA A 316 7.58 3.65 -10.73
CA ALA A 316 8.69 2.79 -11.14
C ALA A 316 10.05 3.53 -11.08
N GLU A 317 10.08 4.84 -11.37
CA GLU A 317 11.28 5.66 -11.23
C GLU A 317 11.64 5.86 -9.75
N ALA A 318 10.66 6.11 -8.89
CA ALA A 318 10.86 6.24 -7.45
C ALA A 318 11.38 4.93 -6.83
N ALA A 319 10.78 3.80 -7.21
CA ALA A 319 11.21 2.47 -6.79
C ALA A 319 12.65 2.18 -7.23
N GLN A 320 13.00 2.43 -8.49
CA GLN A 320 14.34 2.18 -9.01
C GLN A 320 15.40 3.05 -8.31
N ALA A 321 15.08 4.32 -8.04
CA ALA A 321 16.00 5.20 -7.32
C ALA A 321 16.31 4.68 -5.90
N TRP A 322 15.29 4.20 -5.18
CA TRP A 322 15.49 3.59 -3.86
C TRP A 322 16.28 2.27 -3.94
N ILE A 323 15.98 1.40 -4.90
CA ILE A 323 16.68 0.13 -5.14
C ILE A 323 18.17 0.35 -5.39
N ASP A 324 18.53 1.35 -6.21
CA ASP A 324 19.91 1.68 -6.54
C ASP A 324 20.73 2.10 -5.31
N GLU A 325 20.08 2.71 -4.31
CA GLU A 325 20.70 3.15 -3.05
C GLU A 325 20.70 2.06 -1.95
N ASN A 326 19.86 1.02 -2.10
CA ASN A 326 19.59 0.00 -1.07
C ASN A 326 19.83 -1.44 -1.57
N ALA A 327 20.80 -1.64 -2.45
CA ALA A 327 21.08 -2.95 -3.06
C ALA A 327 21.29 -4.08 -2.05
N ASP A 328 21.90 -3.80 -0.90
CA ASP A 328 22.14 -4.78 0.17
C ASP A 328 20.81 -5.27 0.81
N VAL A 329 19.81 -4.41 0.92
CA VAL A 329 18.48 -4.76 1.42
C VAL A 329 17.77 -5.64 0.39
N VAL A 330 17.80 -5.24 -0.88
CA VAL A 330 17.21 -5.97 -2.00
C VAL A 330 17.82 -7.38 -2.13
N GLU A 331 19.15 -7.53 -2.00
CA GLU A 331 19.81 -8.84 -2.02
C GLU A 331 19.25 -9.78 -0.95
N GLY A 332 18.86 -9.24 0.22
CA GLY A 332 18.24 -10.01 1.30
C GLY A 332 16.85 -10.56 0.99
N TRP A 333 16.15 -10.02 0.02
CA TRP A 333 14.83 -10.48 -0.40
C TRP A 333 14.87 -11.55 -1.49
N LEU A 334 15.97 -11.60 -2.26
CA LEU A 334 16.08 -12.48 -3.41
C LEU A 334 16.14 -13.95 -2.98
N PRO A 335 15.32 -14.82 -3.58
CA PRO A 335 15.36 -16.24 -3.31
C PRO A 335 16.68 -16.85 -3.79
N ALA A 336 17.15 -17.86 -3.06
CA ALA A 336 18.38 -18.56 -3.43
C ALA A 336 18.28 -19.23 -4.81
N PRO A 337 19.35 -19.30 -5.61
CA PRO A 337 19.34 -20.01 -6.88
C PRO A 337 18.98 -21.48 -6.67
N SER A 338 18.03 -21.99 -7.46
CA SER A 338 17.52 -23.37 -7.43
C SER A 338 18.52 -24.40 -8.02
#